data_4f2b60107341408d6270d3bacd16ed83
#
_entry.id   4f2b60107341408d6270d3bacd16ed83
#
_cell.length_a   1.000
_cell.length_b   1.000
_cell.length_c   1.000
_cell.angle_alpha   90.00
_cell.angle_beta   90.00
_cell.angle_gamma   90.00
#
_symmetry.space_group_name_H-M   'P 1'
#
loop_
_entity.id
_entity.type
_entity.pdbx_description
1 polymer ?
#
loop_
_entity_poly.entity_id
_entity_poly.type
_entity_poly.pdbx_seq_one_letter_code
_entity_poly.pdbx_strand_id
1 'polypeptide(L)'
;MIPASPSPDFVGIEKWYNSEPISIKGLKGKVILLDCCTYTFIYCLRMIPIMRELQRRFSNYEFQVIQAHSAEYEFATKTENISKALKRYDVTEIPVGVDSKNKTWQAYGNMYWPKHILIDSNGFLRYEHAGYGSIEEFIDPILDLIQETDSNVVADFKKFESSPTDEIYETYGMHFPQVAPEICVGYSRLNRFGNKQTLKIDEVNFVQDDGPHFDNVVYLRGKWIWAKDCVTALDGTVEKNSAIIMKYNLAKRVHAIVGTTNDKPGGLEILLEGKPLEADTLGKDARLNEGSSVVDVSWPFIHNLIKTERAESHLVEIHPLTDNISFYTLVFG
;
A
#
# COMPACT_ATOMS: atom_id res chain seq x y z
N MET A 1 6.03 3.38 -25.93
CA MET A 1 5.66 2.05 -26.51
C MET A 1 6.88 1.13 -26.52
N ILE A 2 6.68 -0.16 -26.26
CA ILE A 2 7.71 -1.21 -26.32
C ILE A 2 7.51 -2.06 -27.58
N PRO A 3 8.51 -2.85 -28.04
CA PRO A 3 8.30 -3.80 -29.12
C PRO A 3 7.17 -4.77 -28.79
N ALA A 4 6.24 -4.95 -29.73
CA ALA A 4 5.08 -5.81 -29.51
C ALA A 4 5.53 -7.27 -29.33
N SER A 5 5.08 -7.91 -28.25
CA SER A 5 5.30 -9.32 -27.96
C SER A 5 4.02 -9.95 -27.39
N PRO A 6 3.74 -11.24 -27.65
CA PRO A 6 2.55 -11.87 -27.09
C PRO A 6 2.50 -11.74 -25.58
N SER A 7 1.35 -11.31 -25.05
CA SER A 7 1.12 -11.24 -23.61
C SER A 7 1.03 -12.64 -23.01
N PRO A 8 1.69 -12.90 -21.87
CA PRO A 8 1.34 -14.05 -21.05
C PRO A 8 -0.14 -14.05 -20.66
N ASP A 9 -0.72 -15.20 -20.39
CA ASP A 9 -2.05 -15.26 -19.75
C ASP A 9 -1.93 -15.06 -18.23
N PHE A 10 -3.06 -14.89 -17.55
CA PHE A 10 -3.12 -14.87 -16.09
C PHE A 10 -2.84 -16.26 -15.52
N VAL A 11 -1.67 -16.44 -14.93
CA VAL A 11 -1.17 -17.74 -14.48
C VAL A 11 -1.34 -17.88 -12.97
N GLY A 12 -2.03 -18.93 -12.52
CA GLY A 12 -2.10 -19.27 -11.11
C GLY A 12 -2.92 -18.30 -10.26
N ILE A 13 -3.84 -17.58 -10.89
CA ILE A 13 -4.85 -16.80 -10.16
C ILE A 13 -5.72 -17.75 -9.34
N GLU A 14 -5.74 -17.53 -8.04
CA GLU A 14 -6.46 -18.37 -7.09
C GLU A 14 -7.95 -18.03 -7.04
N LYS A 15 -8.26 -16.75 -7.15
CA LYS A 15 -9.62 -16.23 -7.08
C LYS A 15 -9.74 -14.94 -7.88
N TRP A 16 -10.90 -14.72 -8.46
CA TRP A 16 -11.29 -13.43 -9.04
C TRP A 16 -12.31 -12.74 -8.15
N TYR A 17 -12.18 -11.44 -8.02
CA TYR A 17 -13.17 -10.54 -7.45
C TYR A 17 -13.69 -9.62 -8.54
N ASN A 18 -14.95 -9.19 -8.40
CA ASN A 18 -15.66 -8.27 -9.31
C ASN A 18 -15.81 -8.82 -10.75
N SER A 19 -15.53 -10.09 -10.99
CA SER A 19 -15.71 -10.75 -12.28
C SER A 19 -15.71 -12.27 -12.16
N GLU A 20 -16.18 -12.94 -13.20
CA GLU A 20 -15.88 -14.35 -13.48
C GLU A 20 -14.39 -14.49 -13.87
N PRO A 21 -13.84 -15.71 -13.92
CA PRO A 21 -12.46 -15.93 -14.35
C PRO A 21 -12.15 -15.35 -15.73
N ILE A 22 -11.05 -14.60 -15.82
CA ILE A 22 -10.63 -13.87 -17.02
C ILE A 22 -9.39 -14.54 -17.63
N SER A 23 -9.28 -14.52 -18.97
CA SER A 23 -8.07 -14.86 -19.72
C SER A 23 -7.80 -13.80 -20.78
N ILE A 24 -6.54 -13.65 -21.18
CA ILE A 24 -6.15 -12.73 -22.27
C ILE A 24 -6.86 -13.11 -23.57
N LYS A 25 -7.00 -14.40 -23.86
CA LYS A 25 -7.75 -14.88 -25.02
C LYS A 25 -9.22 -14.48 -24.98
N GLY A 26 -9.86 -14.51 -23.79
CA GLY A 26 -11.26 -14.12 -23.60
C GLY A 26 -11.50 -12.63 -23.74
N LEU A 27 -10.46 -11.82 -23.60
CA LEU A 27 -10.49 -10.36 -23.75
C LEU A 27 -10.09 -9.86 -25.14
N LYS A 28 -9.93 -10.76 -26.11
CA LYS A 28 -9.59 -10.36 -27.48
C LYS A 28 -10.61 -9.35 -28.02
N GLY A 29 -10.11 -8.29 -28.62
CA GLY A 29 -10.89 -7.14 -29.08
C GLY A 29 -10.83 -5.94 -28.13
N LYS A 30 -10.39 -6.13 -26.88
CA LYS A 30 -10.25 -5.06 -25.89
C LYS A 30 -8.79 -4.65 -25.69
N VAL A 31 -8.57 -3.37 -25.47
CA VAL A 31 -7.33 -2.84 -24.91
C VAL A 31 -7.38 -3.05 -23.39
N ILE A 32 -6.33 -3.62 -22.83
CA ILE A 32 -6.28 -3.97 -21.40
C ILE A 32 -5.20 -3.13 -20.73
N LEU A 33 -5.54 -2.50 -19.60
CA LEU A 33 -4.56 -1.96 -18.66
C LEU A 33 -4.46 -2.92 -17.47
N LEU A 34 -3.39 -3.71 -17.45
CA LEU A 34 -3.07 -4.58 -16.33
C LEU A 34 -2.29 -3.79 -15.29
N ASP A 35 -2.84 -3.69 -14.08
CA ASP A 35 -2.24 -3.09 -12.89
C ASP A 35 -1.76 -4.19 -11.95
N CYS A 36 -0.45 -4.40 -11.87
CA CYS A 36 0.18 -5.32 -10.92
C CYS A 36 0.41 -4.60 -9.60
N CYS A 37 -0.37 -4.93 -8.59
CA CYS A 37 -0.45 -4.19 -7.33
C CYS A 37 -0.50 -5.08 -6.10
N THR A 38 -0.39 -4.46 -4.93
CA THR A 38 -0.70 -5.03 -3.62
C THR A 38 -1.34 -3.96 -2.74
N TYR A 39 -2.26 -4.36 -1.86
CA TYR A 39 -2.92 -3.40 -0.96
C TYR A 39 -2.03 -2.95 0.21
N THR A 40 -0.85 -3.53 0.35
CA THR A 40 0.11 -3.21 1.41
C THR A 40 1.14 -2.17 0.97
N PHE A 41 1.19 -1.80 -0.30
CA PHE A 41 2.16 -0.84 -0.79
C PHE A 41 1.49 0.50 -1.10
N ILE A 42 1.96 1.58 -0.44
CA ILE A 42 1.30 2.89 -0.50
C ILE A 42 1.18 3.45 -1.93
N TYR A 43 2.18 3.21 -2.78
CA TYR A 43 2.14 3.66 -4.17
C TYR A 43 1.07 2.92 -4.99
N CYS A 44 0.75 1.67 -4.64
CA CYS A 44 -0.40 0.96 -5.22
C CYS A 44 -1.72 1.61 -4.80
N LEU A 45 -1.87 1.99 -3.53
CA LEU A 45 -3.07 2.68 -3.08
C LEU A 45 -3.26 4.03 -3.78
N ARG A 46 -2.17 4.77 -4.01
CA ARG A 46 -2.18 6.04 -4.75
C ARG A 46 -2.63 5.90 -6.20
N MET A 47 -2.45 4.71 -6.81
CA MET A 47 -2.91 4.45 -8.17
C MET A 47 -4.39 4.09 -8.28
N ILE A 48 -5.05 3.67 -7.19
CA ILE A 48 -6.46 3.27 -7.23
C ILE A 48 -7.39 4.34 -7.83
N PRO A 49 -7.33 5.62 -7.41
CA PRO A 49 -8.16 6.66 -8.01
C PRO A 49 -7.91 6.84 -9.51
N ILE A 50 -6.66 6.70 -9.94
CA ILE A 50 -6.26 6.80 -11.35
C ILE A 50 -6.84 5.62 -12.16
N MET A 51 -6.72 4.40 -11.64
CA MET A 51 -7.26 3.22 -12.30
C MET A 51 -8.79 3.27 -12.44
N ARG A 52 -9.49 3.72 -11.39
CA ARG A 52 -10.94 3.94 -11.43
C ARG A 52 -11.32 5.00 -12.46
N GLU A 53 -10.61 6.11 -12.50
CA GLU A 53 -10.90 7.20 -13.45
C GLU A 53 -10.61 6.77 -14.89
N LEU A 54 -9.54 6.04 -15.17
CA LEU A 54 -9.28 5.48 -16.49
C LEU A 54 -10.38 4.51 -16.91
N GLN A 55 -10.80 3.58 -16.03
CA GLN A 55 -11.91 2.67 -16.30
C GLN A 55 -13.18 3.44 -16.63
N ARG A 56 -13.50 4.48 -15.88
CA ARG A 56 -14.70 5.32 -16.09
C ARG A 56 -14.63 6.10 -17.42
N ARG A 57 -13.49 6.74 -17.73
CA ARG A 57 -13.33 7.54 -18.96
C ARG A 57 -13.43 6.71 -20.21
N PHE A 58 -12.85 5.53 -20.18
CA PHE A 58 -12.82 4.64 -21.34
C PHE A 58 -13.96 3.61 -21.35
N SER A 59 -14.98 3.77 -20.47
CA SER A 59 -16.11 2.82 -20.34
C SER A 59 -16.94 2.63 -21.62
N ASN A 60 -16.95 3.61 -22.51
CA ASN A 60 -17.66 3.54 -23.79
C ASN A 60 -16.84 2.90 -24.93
N TYR A 61 -15.62 2.49 -24.63
CA TYR A 61 -14.71 1.88 -25.59
C TYR A 61 -14.40 0.44 -25.21
N GLU A 62 -13.85 -0.32 -26.14
CA GLU A 62 -13.35 -1.67 -25.87
C GLU A 62 -12.05 -1.60 -25.04
N PHE A 63 -12.20 -1.22 -23.79
CA PHE A 63 -11.13 -1.03 -22.82
C PHE A 63 -11.48 -1.67 -21.47
N GLN A 64 -10.49 -2.21 -20.78
CA GLN A 64 -10.67 -2.78 -19.46
C GLN A 64 -9.43 -2.60 -18.58
N VAL A 65 -9.60 -2.05 -17.38
CA VAL A 65 -8.60 -2.14 -16.31
C VAL A 65 -8.76 -3.49 -15.60
N ILE A 66 -7.65 -4.16 -15.34
CA ILE A 66 -7.59 -5.41 -14.57
C ILE A 66 -6.47 -5.28 -13.55
N GLN A 67 -6.74 -5.65 -12.30
CA GLN A 67 -5.70 -5.72 -11.27
C GLN A 67 -5.25 -7.18 -11.07
N ALA A 68 -3.92 -7.39 -11.01
CA ALA A 68 -3.31 -8.62 -10.51
C ALA A 68 -2.71 -8.32 -9.14
N HIS A 69 -3.38 -8.78 -8.08
CA HIS A 69 -2.93 -8.58 -6.71
C HIS A 69 -1.86 -9.62 -6.35
N SER A 70 -0.61 -9.19 -6.26
CA SER A 70 0.55 -10.00 -5.89
C SER A 70 1.00 -9.66 -4.47
N ALA A 71 1.18 -10.68 -3.64
CA ALA A 71 1.42 -10.47 -2.21
C ALA A 71 2.83 -9.98 -1.91
N GLU A 72 2.94 -8.90 -1.16
CA GLU A 72 4.19 -8.38 -0.59
C GLU A 72 4.54 -9.09 0.72
N TYR A 73 3.53 -9.36 1.54
CA TYR A 73 3.62 -10.03 2.83
C TYR A 73 2.77 -11.30 2.83
N GLU A 74 3.10 -12.27 3.70
CA GLU A 74 2.35 -13.51 3.80
C GLU A 74 0.85 -13.29 4.09
N PHE A 75 0.52 -12.36 4.98
CA PHE A 75 -0.89 -12.06 5.28
C PHE A 75 -1.67 -11.50 4.08
N ALA A 76 -0.98 -10.89 3.09
CA ALA A 76 -1.58 -10.39 1.87
C ALA A 76 -1.86 -11.48 0.82
N THR A 77 -1.50 -12.73 1.09
CA THR A 77 -1.93 -13.90 0.30
C THR A 77 -3.33 -14.36 0.67
N LYS A 78 -3.83 -14.00 1.87
CA LYS A 78 -5.13 -14.43 2.37
C LYS A 78 -6.25 -13.72 1.61
N THR A 79 -7.08 -14.48 0.90
CA THR A 79 -8.21 -13.94 0.11
C THR A 79 -9.19 -13.12 0.94
N GLU A 80 -9.36 -13.45 2.23
CA GLU A 80 -10.20 -12.69 3.15
C GLU A 80 -9.65 -11.28 3.38
N ASN A 81 -8.34 -11.11 3.61
CA ASN A 81 -7.71 -9.81 3.79
C ASN A 81 -7.79 -8.98 2.51
N ILE A 82 -7.60 -9.61 1.35
CA ILE A 82 -7.77 -8.94 0.05
C ILE A 82 -9.22 -8.46 -0.10
N SER A 83 -10.21 -9.29 0.24
CA SER A 83 -11.63 -8.89 0.19
C SER A 83 -11.93 -7.68 1.09
N LYS A 84 -11.36 -7.64 2.30
CA LYS A 84 -11.47 -6.49 3.21
C LYS A 84 -10.82 -5.24 2.61
N ALA A 85 -9.65 -5.40 2.01
CA ALA A 85 -8.93 -4.29 1.35
C ALA A 85 -9.70 -3.72 0.16
N LEU A 86 -10.23 -4.57 -0.73
CA LEU A 86 -11.03 -4.12 -1.87
C LEU A 86 -12.24 -3.30 -1.44
N LYS A 87 -12.92 -3.72 -0.37
CA LYS A 87 -14.03 -2.96 0.23
C LYS A 87 -13.57 -1.63 0.85
N ARG A 88 -12.47 -1.66 1.60
CA ARG A 88 -11.93 -0.47 2.27
C ARG A 88 -11.51 0.61 1.27
N TYR A 89 -10.92 0.20 0.16
CA TYR A 89 -10.39 1.10 -0.86
C TYR A 89 -11.34 1.31 -2.04
N ASP A 90 -12.59 0.82 -1.92
CA ASP A 90 -13.64 0.95 -2.95
C ASP A 90 -13.19 0.47 -4.34
N VAL A 91 -12.54 -0.69 -4.39
CA VAL A 91 -12.21 -1.37 -5.65
C VAL A 91 -13.31 -2.38 -5.95
N THR A 92 -14.47 -1.88 -6.47
CA THR A 92 -15.69 -2.68 -6.66
C THR A 92 -16.01 -2.96 -8.12
N GLU A 93 -15.50 -2.14 -9.05
CA GLU A 93 -15.83 -2.24 -10.48
C GLU A 93 -14.69 -2.82 -11.32
N ILE A 94 -13.47 -2.82 -10.78
CA ILE A 94 -12.28 -3.34 -11.48
C ILE A 94 -12.13 -4.83 -11.15
N PRO A 95 -12.03 -5.73 -12.15
CA PRO A 95 -11.67 -7.12 -11.93
C PRO A 95 -10.33 -7.26 -11.21
N VAL A 96 -10.28 -8.08 -10.16
CA VAL A 96 -9.05 -8.32 -9.39
C VAL A 96 -8.75 -9.81 -9.33
N GLY A 97 -7.64 -10.22 -9.94
CA GLY A 97 -7.10 -11.57 -9.85
C GLY A 97 -6.14 -11.70 -8.67
N VAL A 98 -6.35 -12.68 -7.81
CA VAL A 98 -5.50 -12.96 -6.65
C VAL A 98 -4.33 -13.86 -7.07
N ASP A 99 -3.14 -13.29 -7.17
CA ASP A 99 -1.89 -13.96 -7.51
C ASP A 99 -1.06 -14.26 -6.25
N SER A 100 -1.62 -15.05 -5.32
CA SER A 100 -0.99 -15.36 -4.01
C SER A 100 0.40 -15.98 -4.12
N LYS A 101 0.70 -16.64 -5.24
CA LYS A 101 1.98 -17.32 -5.50
C LYS A 101 2.90 -16.56 -6.44
N ASN A 102 2.55 -15.32 -6.78
CA ASN A 102 3.30 -14.45 -7.68
C ASN A 102 3.61 -15.09 -9.05
N LYS A 103 2.72 -15.97 -9.57
CA LYS A 103 2.92 -16.65 -10.86
C LYS A 103 2.63 -15.74 -12.05
N THR A 104 1.53 -14.99 -11.98
CA THR A 104 1.23 -13.94 -12.97
C THR A 104 2.29 -12.84 -12.89
N TRP A 105 2.66 -12.40 -11.70
CA TRP A 105 3.77 -11.47 -11.46
C TRP A 105 5.04 -11.89 -12.19
N GLN A 106 5.45 -13.15 -12.03
CA GLN A 106 6.66 -13.70 -12.68
C GLN A 106 6.50 -13.83 -14.20
N ALA A 107 5.32 -14.26 -14.67
CA ALA A 107 5.04 -14.40 -16.11
C ALA A 107 5.18 -13.07 -16.86
N TYR A 108 4.80 -11.95 -16.22
CA TYR A 108 4.97 -10.61 -16.76
C TYR A 108 6.34 -9.97 -16.44
N GLY A 109 7.28 -10.72 -15.90
CA GLY A 109 8.64 -10.24 -15.58
C GLY A 109 8.64 -9.06 -14.60
N ASN A 110 7.69 -9.02 -13.67
CA ASN A 110 7.57 -7.92 -12.73
C ASN A 110 8.67 -7.97 -11.67
N MET A 111 9.15 -6.80 -11.26
CA MET A 111 10.17 -6.63 -10.21
C MET A 111 9.77 -5.56 -9.18
N TYR A 112 8.77 -4.75 -9.48
CA TYR A 112 8.37 -3.56 -8.68
C TYR A 112 6.85 -3.44 -8.58
N TRP A 113 6.35 -2.88 -7.48
CA TRP A 113 4.99 -2.39 -7.30
C TRP A 113 4.96 -0.86 -7.34
N PRO A 114 3.88 -0.27 -7.89
CA PRO A 114 3.00 -0.86 -8.89
C PRO A 114 3.73 -1.02 -10.23
N LYS A 115 3.25 -1.92 -11.09
CA LYS A 115 3.63 -1.98 -12.50
C LYS A 115 2.37 -2.01 -13.36
N HIS A 116 2.34 -1.18 -14.39
CA HIS A 116 1.22 -1.03 -15.31
C HIS A 116 1.65 -1.49 -16.70
N ILE A 117 0.80 -2.26 -17.36
CA ILE A 117 1.09 -2.87 -18.65
C ILE A 117 -0.12 -2.68 -19.55
N LEU A 118 0.07 -2.09 -20.76
CA LEU A 118 -0.96 -2.04 -21.78
C LEU A 118 -0.79 -3.21 -22.74
N ILE A 119 -1.90 -3.90 -22.98
CA ILE A 119 -2.03 -5.01 -23.90
C ILE A 119 -3.05 -4.58 -24.96
N ASP A 120 -2.70 -4.72 -26.24
CA ASP A 120 -3.59 -4.34 -27.33
C ASP A 120 -4.74 -5.34 -27.55
N SER A 121 -5.67 -5.00 -28.42
CA SER A 121 -6.85 -5.80 -28.76
C SER A 121 -6.54 -7.19 -29.34
N ASN A 122 -5.32 -7.42 -29.81
CA ASN A 122 -4.83 -8.71 -30.31
C ASN A 122 -4.12 -9.54 -29.24
N GLY A 123 -3.90 -8.97 -28.04
CA GLY A 123 -3.23 -9.63 -26.92
C GLY A 123 -1.70 -9.48 -26.92
N PHE A 124 -1.16 -8.40 -27.49
CA PHE A 124 0.26 -8.11 -27.46
C PHE A 124 0.60 -7.03 -26.45
N LEU A 125 1.72 -7.17 -25.73
CA LEU A 125 2.28 -6.15 -24.86
C LEU A 125 2.74 -4.96 -25.69
N ARG A 126 2.34 -3.75 -25.33
CA ARG A 126 2.62 -2.52 -26.10
C ARG A 126 3.24 -1.40 -25.26
N TYR A 127 2.99 -1.36 -23.97
CA TYR A 127 3.48 -0.33 -23.08
C TYR A 127 3.70 -0.88 -21.68
N GLU A 128 4.72 -0.37 -21.00
CA GLU A 128 4.99 -0.66 -19.58
C GLU A 128 5.36 0.62 -18.85
N HIS A 129 4.86 0.74 -17.63
CA HIS A 129 5.23 1.78 -16.68
C HIS A 129 5.45 1.15 -15.29
N ALA A 130 6.57 1.43 -14.65
CA ALA A 130 6.87 0.95 -13.30
C ALA A 130 6.87 2.12 -12.32
N GLY A 131 6.17 1.94 -11.21
CA GLY A 131 6.05 2.94 -10.16
C GLY A 131 4.78 3.78 -10.24
N TYR A 132 4.70 4.77 -9.36
CA TYR A 132 3.63 5.75 -9.33
C TYR A 132 3.73 6.67 -10.55
N GLY A 133 2.61 6.93 -11.20
CA GLY A 133 2.50 7.79 -12.37
C GLY A 133 1.28 8.71 -12.30
N SER A 134 1.23 9.68 -13.21
CA SER A 134 0.05 10.52 -13.40
C SER A 134 -0.93 9.89 -14.40
N ILE A 135 -2.19 10.31 -14.38
CA ILE A 135 -3.18 9.79 -15.31
C ILE A 135 -2.84 10.13 -16.77
N GLU A 136 -2.20 11.27 -17.00
CA GLU A 136 -1.80 11.76 -18.32
C GLU A 136 -0.85 10.79 -19.02
N GLU A 137 -0.01 10.08 -18.26
CA GLU A 137 0.94 9.10 -18.80
C GLU A 137 0.26 7.89 -19.46
N PHE A 138 -1.00 7.62 -19.09
CA PHE A 138 -1.77 6.49 -19.60
C PHE A 138 -2.72 6.87 -20.72
N ILE A 139 -3.21 8.11 -20.77
CA ILE A 139 -4.27 8.53 -21.69
C ILE A 139 -3.83 8.34 -23.14
N ASP A 140 -2.72 8.95 -23.56
CA ASP A 140 -2.26 8.88 -24.95
C ASP A 140 -1.93 7.45 -25.41
N PRO A 141 -1.19 6.63 -24.64
CA PRO A 141 -0.96 5.22 -25.01
C PRO A 141 -2.25 4.39 -25.11
N ILE A 142 -3.26 4.62 -24.23
CA ILE A 142 -4.54 3.93 -24.32
C ILE A 142 -5.28 4.33 -25.59
N LEU A 143 -5.33 5.63 -25.89
CA LEU A 143 -5.98 6.16 -27.10
C LEU A 143 -5.37 5.62 -28.37
N ASP A 144 -4.03 5.63 -28.47
CA ASP A 144 -3.32 5.10 -29.61
C ASP A 144 -3.75 3.65 -29.90
N LEU A 145 -3.83 2.81 -28.86
CA LEU A 145 -4.24 1.42 -29.01
C LEU A 145 -5.71 1.24 -29.35
N ILE A 146 -6.60 2.08 -28.82
CA ILE A 146 -8.03 2.04 -29.19
C ILE A 146 -8.21 2.47 -30.64
N GLN A 147 -7.50 3.51 -31.10
CA GLN A 147 -7.56 4.01 -32.48
C GLN A 147 -7.04 3.01 -33.53
N GLU A 148 -6.20 2.06 -33.14
CA GLU A 148 -5.80 0.96 -34.03
C GLU A 148 -7.00 0.08 -34.45
N THR A 149 -8.08 0.04 -33.65
CA THR A 149 -9.28 -0.75 -33.91
C THR A 149 -10.49 0.09 -34.30
N ASP A 150 -10.57 1.33 -33.83
CA ASP A 150 -11.63 2.28 -34.16
C ASP A 150 -11.03 3.67 -34.44
N SER A 151 -10.76 3.95 -35.70
CA SER A 151 -10.18 5.21 -36.17
C SER A 151 -11.09 6.45 -35.98
N ASN A 152 -12.37 6.25 -35.62
CA ASN A 152 -13.30 7.34 -35.38
C ASN A 152 -13.26 7.85 -33.95
N VAL A 153 -12.48 7.25 -33.08
CA VAL A 153 -12.30 7.71 -31.70
C VAL A 153 -11.58 9.06 -31.72
N VAL A 154 -12.31 10.12 -31.54
CA VAL A 154 -11.79 11.47 -31.30
C VAL A 154 -11.89 11.74 -29.82
N ALA A 155 -10.75 11.74 -29.17
CA ALA A 155 -10.72 12.01 -27.74
C ALA A 155 -10.68 13.50 -27.47
N ASP A 156 -11.81 14.07 -27.11
CA ASP A 156 -11.85 15.36 -26.41
C ASP A 156 -11.72 15.09 -24.90
N PHE A 157 -10.54 14.65 -24.49
CA PHE A 157 -10.25 14.52 -23.07
C PHE A 157 -9.84 15.89 -22.54
N LYS A 158 -10.81 16.63 -22.02
CA LYS A 158 -10.54 17.79 -21.17
C LYS A 158 -9.52 17.39 -20.11
N LYS A 159 -8.56 18.29 -19.85
CA LYS A 159 -7.55 18.13 -18.81
C LYS A 159 -8.16 17.46 -17.58
N PHE A 160 -7.53 16.39 -17.14
CA PHE A 160 -7.91 15.75 -15.89
C PHE A 160 -7.62 16.74 -14.76
N GLU A 161 -8.66 17.22 -14.15
CA GLU A 161 -8.53 17.80 -12.83
C GLU A 161 -8.63 16.62 -11.87
N SER A 162 -7.49 16.23 -11.27
CA SER A 162 -7.49 15.27 -10.16
C SER A 162 -8.53 15.74 -9.16
N SER A 163 -9.55 14.92 -8.88
CA SER A 163 -10.52 15.29 -7.87
C SER A 163 -9.80 15.28 -6.53
N PRO A 164 -9.53 16.45 -5.91
CA PRO A 164 -8.95 16.50 -4.58
C PRO A 164 -9.88 15.93 -3.51
N THR A 165 -11.09 15.51 -3.90
CA THR A 165 -12.13 14.95 -3.03
C THR A 165 -12.09 13.42 -2.92
N ASP A 166 -11.16 12.73 -3.59
CA ASP A 166 -11.02 11.29 -3.41
C ASP A 166 -10.40 10.98 -2.06
N GLU A 167 -11.11 10.20 -1.23
CA GLU A 167 -10.71 9.87 0.13
C GLU A 167 -9.37 9.12 0.18
N ILE A 168 -9.07 8.30 -0.83
CA ILE A 168 -7.79 7.60 -0.93
C ILE A 168 -6.67 8.60 -1.20
N TYR A 169 -6.90 9.56 -2.10
CA TYR A 169 -5.93 10.61 -2.37
C TYR A 169 -5.69 11.46 -1.13
N GLU A 170 -6.75 11.89 -0.42
CA GLU A 170 -6.61 12.68 0.81
C GLU A 170 -5.86 11.93 1.91
N THR A 171 -6.12 10.63 2.05
CA THR A 171 -5.52 9.80 3.10
C THR A 171 -4.09 9.37 2.75
N TYR A 172 -3.87 8.81 1.55
CA TYR A 172 -2.63 8.13 1.17
C TYR A 172 -1.83 8.87 0.10
N GLY A 173 -2.34 9.97 -0.46
CA GLY A 173 -1.69 10.77 -1.49
C GLY A 173 -0.31 11.28 -1.08
N MET A 174 0.48 11.69 -2.06
CA MET A 174 1.75 12.35 -1.85
C MET A 174 1.50 13.86 -1.71
N HIS A 175 1.31 14.31 -0.48
CA HIS A 175 1.01 15.72 -0.19
C HIS A 175 2.26 16.60 -0.11
N PHE A 176 3.44 15.97 -0.09
CA PHE A 176 4.72 16.64 -0.08
C PHE A 176 5.78 15.80 -0.81
N PRO A 177 6.55 16.36 -1.78
CA PRO A 177 7.45 15.59 -2.64
C PRO A 177 8.71 15.06 -1.95
N GLN A 178 9.08 15.60 -0.79
CA GLN A 178 10.27 15.21 -0.03
C GLN A 178 9.88 14.54 1.28
N VAL A 179 9.11 13.48 1.20
CA VAL A 179 8.68 12.71 2.38
C VAL A 179 9.81 11.86 2.96
N ALA A 180 9.68 11.53 4.24
CA ALA A 180 10.53 10.53 4.88
C ALA A 180 10.47 9.20 4.11
N PRO A 181 11.59 8.46 4.00
CA PRO A 181 11.60 7.18 3.31
C PRO A 181 10.78 6.13 4.06
N GLU A 182 10.33 5.12 3.34
CA GLU A 182 9.72 3.93 3.93
C GLU A 182 10.71 3.21 4.85
N ILE A 183 10.27 2.80 6.03
CA ILE A 183 11.06 2.11 7.05
C ILE A 183 10.48 0.73 7.32
N CYS A 184 11.13 -0.30 6.80
CA CYS A 184 10.81 -1.70 7.10
C CYS A 184 11.49 -2.13 8.40
N VAL A 185 10.78 -2.86 9.25
CA VAL A 185 11.29 -3.28 10.58
C VAL A 185 11.59 -4.79 10.69
N GLY A 186 11.10 -5.62 9.78
CA GLY A 186 11.45 -7.04 9.69
C GLY A 186 12.88 -7.25 9.18
N TYR A 187 13.57 -8.33 9.62
CA TYR A 187 14.98 -8.52 9.31
C TYR A 187 15.30 -8.70 7.82
N SER A 188 14.34 -9.14 7.00
CA SER A 188 14.57 -9.34 5.57
C SER A 188 14.75 -8.04 4.79
N ARG A 189 14.16 -6.94 5.28
CA ARG A 189 14.17 -5.63 4.62
C ARG A 189 14.56 -4.48 5.54
N LEU A 190 15.06 -4.77 6.74
CA LEU A 190 15.48 -3.75 7.70
C LEU A 190 16.47 -2.79 7.05
N ASN A 191 16.14 -1.53 7.00
CA ASN A 191 16.94 -0.54 6.29
C ASN A 191 17.48 0.61 7.18
N ARG A 192 16.80 0.93 8.30
CA ARG A 192 17.17 2.06 9.16
C ARG A 192 16.86 1.78 10.63
N PHE A 193 17.72 1.02 11.29
CA PHE A 193 17.58 0.63 12.68
C PHE A 193 18.62 1.30 13.56
N GLY A 194 18.22 1.92 14.67
CA GLY A 194 19.07 2.78 15.48
C GLY A 194 19.52 2.23 16.82
N ASN A 195 18.89 1.16 17.34
CA ASN A 195 19.36 0.56 18.58
C ASN A 195 20.74 -0.04 18.41
N LYS A 196 21.59 0.13 19.41
CA LYS A 196 22.98 -0.41 19.41
C LYS A 196 23.02 -1.92 19.64
N GLN A 197 21.94 -2.49 20.17
CA GLN A 197 21.82 -3.91 20.47
C GLN A 197 21.66 -4.73 19.19
N THR A 198 22.37 -5.86 19.12
CA THR A 198 22.12 -6.86 18.08
C THR A 198 20.89 -7.67 18.44
N LEU A 199 19.87 -7.63 17.58
CA LEU A 199 18.67 -8.43 17.77
C LEU A 199 18.89 -9.87 17.31
N LYS A 200 18.29 -10.82 18.02
CA LYS A 200 18.26 -12.23 17.66
C LYS A 200 17.01 -12.50 16.80
N ILE A 201 17.24 -13.19 15.70
CA ILE A 201 16.19 -13.54 14.72
C ILE A 201 15.28 -14.62 15.33
N ASP A 202 13.97 -14.42 15.22
CA ASP A 202 12.90 -15.32 15.66
C ASP A 202 12.95 -15.68 17.16
N GLU A 203 13.69 -14.88 17.93
CA GLU A 203 13.79 -15.00 19.38
C GLU A 203 13.24 -13.75 20.09
N VAL A 204 13.00 -13.90 21.40
CA VAL A 204 12.59 -12.79 22.25
C VAL A 204 13.79 -11.87 22.51
N ASN A 205 13.62 -10.60 22.22
CA ASN A 205 14.58 -9.54 22.45
C ASN A 205 14.05 -8.57 23.51
N PHE A 206 14.88 -8.22 24.48
CA PHE A 206 14.65 -7.10 25.40
C PHE A 206 15.47 -5.91 24.89
N VAL A 207 14.82 -4.90 24.39
CA VAL A 207 15.47 -3.78 23.72
C VAL A 207 15.34 -2.54 24.59
N GLN A 208 16.47 -1.86 24.78
CA GLN A 208 16.56 -0.58 25.48
C GLN A 208 16.73 0.54 24.45
N ASP A 209 16.01 1.63 24.66
CA ASP A 209 16.17 2.83 23.89
C ASP A 209 17.11 3.78 24.63
N ASP A 210 18.34 3.90 24.12
CA ASP A 210 19.41 4.68 24.75
C ASP A 210 19.53 6.10 24.15
N GLY A 211 18.64 6.46 23.17
CA GLY A 211 18.77 7.74 22.47
C GLY A 211 20.19 8.06 21.95
N PRO A 212 20.42 9.20 21.35
CA PRO A 212 19.46 10.11 20.74
C PRO A 212 18.78 9.50 19.50
N HIS A 213 17.61 10.03 19.12
CA HIS A 213 16.89 9.59 17.94
C HIS A 213 17.32 10.41 16.71
N PHE A 214 17.89 9.74 15.71
CA PHE A 214 18.24 10.35 14.43
C PHE A 214 17.04 10.36 13.47
N ASP A 215 17.03 11.32 12.54
CA ASP A 215 15.96 11.48 11.57
C ASP A 215 15.83 10.24 10.66
N ASN A 216 14.61 9.78 10.48
CA ASN A 216 14.25 8.63 9.64
C ASN A 216 14.94 7.31 10.06
N VAL A 217 15.14 7.12 11.35
CA VAL A 217 15.70 5.90 11.95
C VAL A 217 14.70 5.39 12.99
N VAL A 218 14.37 4.10 12.90
CA VAL A 218 13.47 3.44 13.84
C VAL A 218 14.24 2.89 15.03
N TYR A 219 13.66 3.03 16.20
CA TYR A 219 14.16 2.47 17.47
C TYR A 219 13.05 1.64 18.10
N LEU A 220 13.44 0.56 18.74
CA LEU A 220 12.56 -0.27 19.57
C LEU A 220 12.88 -0.06 21.04
N ARG A 221 11.86 -0.11 21.87
CA ARG A 221 11.96 -0.22 23.33
C ARG A 221 11.04 -1.35 23.81
N GLY A 222 11.44 -2.10 24.82
CA GLY A 222 10.62 -3.15 25.41
C GLY A 222 10.90 -4.55 24.86
N LYS A 223 9.88 -5.39 24.81
CA LYS A 223 10.01 -6.83 24.54
C LYS A 223 9.43 -7.19 23.18
N TRP A 224 10.26 -7.73 22.29
CA TRP A 224 9.91 -7.98 20.90
C TRP A 224 10.40 -9.33 20.38
N ILE A 225 9.64 -9.95 19.48
CA ILE A 225 10.14 -10.95 18.56
C ILE A 225 10.51 -10.26 17.26
N TRP A 226 11.72 -10.46 16.76
CA TRP A 226 12.18 -9.95 15.48
C TRP A 226 12.07 -11.02 14.41
N ALA A 227 11.03 -10.93 13.60
CA ALA A 227 10.70 -11.90 12.55
C ALA A 227 11.12 -11.40 11.15
N LYS A 228 10.97 -12.25 10.16
CA LYS A 228 11.34 -11.99 8.76
C LYS A 228 10.81 -10.66 8.25
N ASP A 229 9.52 -10.42 8.38
CA ASP A 229 8.84 -9.28 7.78
C ASP A 229 8.32 -8.26 8.80
N CYS A 230 8.46 -8.52 10.10
CA CYS A 230 7.88 -7.68 11.14
C CYS A 230 8.66 -7.77 12.47
N VAL A 231 8.28 -6.87 13.40
CA VAL A 231 8.52 -7.02 14.83
C VAL A 231 7.20 -7.22 15.55
N THR A 232 7.11 -8.17 16.45
CA THR A 232 5.89 -8.46 17.21
C THR A 232 6.10 -8.13 18.68
N ALA A 233 5.19 -7.31 19.24
CA ALA A 233 5.20 -6.96 20.64
C ALA A 233 4.79 -8.15 21.52
N LEU A 234 5.49 -8.33 22.63
CA LEU A 234 5.19 -9.34 23.65
C LEU A 234 4.82 -8.74 25.01
N ASP A 235 4.72 -7.44 25.09
CA ASP A 235 4.52 -6.69 26.34
C ASP A 235 3.63 -5.48 26.06
N GLY A 236 2.41 -5.78 25.56
CA GLY A 236 1.38 -4.81 25.27
C GLY A 236 0.45 -4.54 26.46
N THR A 237 1.00 -4.59 27.69
CA THR A 237 0.20 -4.38 28.88
C THR A 237 0.26 -2.93 29.40
N VAL A 238 -0.52 -2.65 30.43
CA VAL A 238 -0.75 -1.33 31.07
C VAL A 238 0.53 -0.55 31.42
N GLU A 239 1.68 -1.21 31.57
CA GLU A 239 2.96 -0.57 31.85
C GLU A 239 3.62 0.08 30.61
N LYS A 240 3.06 -0.11 29.41
CA LYS A 240 3.45 0.53 28.14
C LYS A 240 4.97 0.57 27.89
N ASN A 241 5.68 -0.50 28.24
CA ASN A 241 7.13 -0.54 28.11
C ASN A 241 7.59 -0.71 26.66
N SER A 242 6.82 -1.40 25.83
CA SER A 242 7.13 -1.58 24.41
C SER A 242 6.70 -0.39 23.58
N ALA A 243 7.60 0.09 22.73
CA ALA A 243 7.33 1.15 21.76
C ALA A 243 8.17 1.01 20.51
N ILE A 244 7.61 1.43 19.39
CA ILE A 244 8.35 1.84 18.19
C ILE A 244 8.50 3.35 18.28
N ILE A 245 9.72 3.84 18.18
CA ILE A 245 10.07 5.24 18.33
C ILE A 245 10.78 5.68 17.06
N MET A 246 10.37 6.80 16.50
CA MET A 246 10.99 7.33 15.30
C MET A 246 10.84 8.85 15.22
N LYS A 247 11.94 9.52 14.93
CA LYS A 247 11.93 10.91 14.48
C LYS A 247 11.85 10.92 12.95
N TYR A 248 10.67 11.27 12.41
CA TYR A 248 10.52 11.41 10.96
C TYR A 248 10.78 12.85 10.51
N ASN A 249 11.20 13.00 9.27
CA ASN A 249 11.51 14.29 8.69
C ASN A 249 10.49 14.62 7.58
N LEU A 250 9.88 15.81 7.65
CA LEU A 250 9.05 16.41 6.60
C LEU A 250 7.96 15.48 6.03
N ALA A 251 6.96 15.13 6.84
CA ALA A 251 5.77 14.45 6.36
C ALA A 251 4.48 15.13 6.85
N LYS A 252 3.42 15.03 6.06
CA LYS A 252 2.06 15.44 6.43
C LYS A 252 1.22 14.26 6.91
N ARG A 253 1.58 13.05 6.53
CA ARG A 253 0.88 11.81 6.86
C ARG A 253 1.87 10.79 7.39
N VAL A 254 1.51 10.13 8.48
CA VAL A 254 2.25 8.97 8.99
C VAL A 254 1.33 7.76 8.94
N HIS A 255 1.82 6.71 8.33
CA HIS A 255 1.11 5.44 8.22
C HIS A 255 1.98 4.32 8.77
N ALA A 256 1.33 3.25 9.20
CA ALA A 256 2.01 1.99 9.53
C ALA A 256 1.24 0.80 8.98
N ILE A 257 1.97 -0.17 8.46
CA ILE A 257 1.42 -1.50 8.20
C ILE A 257 1.50 -2.27 9.50
N VAL A 258 0.34 -2.54 10.07
CA VAL A 258 0.19 -3.21 11.36
C VAL A 258 -0.88 -4.28 11.26
N GLY A 259 -0.69 -5.39 11.95
CA GLY A 259 -1.64 -6.47 12.06
C GLY A 259 -1.56 -7.15 13.42
N THR A 260 -2.34 -8.22 13.57
CA THR A 260 -2.33 -9.06 14.76
C THR A 260 -1.88 -10.48 14.41
N THR A 261 -1.20 -11.17 15.33
CA THR A 261 -0.65 -12.51 15.09
C THR A 261 -1.67 -13.65 15.26
N ASN A 262 -2.79 -13.41 15.93
CA ASN A 262 -3.71 -14.44 16.41
C ASN A 262 -5.17 -14.18 16.03
N ASP A 263 -5.42 -13.33 15.02
CA ASP A 263 -6.74 -12.89 14.55
C ASP A 263 -7.63 -12.27 15.66
N LYS A 264 -7.06 -11.97 16.83
CA LYS A 264 -7.75 -11.24 17.90
C LYS A 264 -7.50 -9.75 17.74
N PRO A 265 -8.52 -8.91 17.94
CA PRO A 265 -8.33 -7.47 17.93
C PRO A 265 -7.24 -7.01 18.91
N GLY A 266 -6.49 -6.03 18.53
CA GLY A 266 -5.49 -5.34 19.33
C GLY A 266 -5.63 -3.84 19.19
N GLY A 267 -4.72 -3.10 19.80
CA GLY A 267 -4.72 -1.65 19.74
C GLY A 267 -3.32 -1.05 19.82
N LEU A 268 -3.24 0.19 19.40
CA LEU A 268 -2.05 1.04 19.52
C LEU A 268 -2.42 2.32 20.24
N GLU A 269 -1.49 2.87 21.00
CA GLU A 269 -1.49 4.26 21.40
C GLU A 269 -0.43 5.02 20.63
N ILE A 270 -0.76 6.22 20.15
CA ILE A 270 0.12 7.07 19.38
C ILE A 270 0.46 8.32 20.17
N LEU A 271 1.74 8.60 20.33
CA LEU A 271 2.18 9.86 20.93
C LEU A 271 2.99 10.65 19.90
N LEU A 272 2.79 11.95 19.86
CA LEU A 272 3.57 12.91 19.08
C LEU A 272 4.26 13.86 20.05
N GLU A 273 5.60 13.94 20.00
CA GLU A 273 6.40 14.70 20.97
C GLU A 273 6.09 14.31 22.44
N GLY A 274 5.85 13.00 22.67
CA GLY A 274 5.52 12.45 24.00
C GLY A 274 4.12 12.77 24.52
N LYS A 275 3.22 13.29 23.67
CA LYS A 275 1.83 13.65 24.04
C LYS A 275 0.83 12.94 23.12
N PRO A 276 -0.39 12.65 23.61
CA PRO A 276 -1.48 12.22 22.75
C PRO A 276 -1.73 13.22 21.61
N LEU A 277 -2.22 12.71 20.47
CA LEU A 277 -2.58 13.53 19.31
C LEU A 277 -3.74 14.48 19.65
N GLU A 278 -3.74 15.65 19.06
CA GLU A 278 -4.88 16.55 19.07
C GLU A 278 -5.91 16.14 18.00
N ALA A 279 -7.15 16.63 18.11
CA ALA A 279 -8.24 16.22 17.23
C ALA A 279 -7.96 16.48 15.74
N ASP A 280 -7.24 17.53 15.41
CA ASP A 280 -6.87 17.94 14.07
C ASP A 280 -5.66 17.17 13.50
N THR A 281 -4.87 16.52 14.38
CA THR A 281 -3.72 15.69 13.99
C THR A 281 -4.03 14.19 13.92
N LEU A 282 -5.25 13.77 14.29
CA LEU A 282 -5.67 12.38 14.18
C LEU A 282 -5.71 11.94 12.71
N GLY A 283 -4.99 10.86 12.39
CA GLY A 283 -5.15 10.16 11.12
C GLY A 283 -6.55 9.51 11.02
N LYS A 284 -6.90 9.07 9.81
CA LYS A 284 -8.22 8.45 9.55
C LYS A 284 -8.54 7.25 10.45
N ASP A 285 -7.52 6.48 10.86
CA ASP A 285 -7.69 5.28 11.67
C ASP A 285 -7.45 5.51 13.16
N ALA A 286 -7.07 6.75 13.55
CA ALA A 286 -6.86 7.14 14.93
C ALA A 286 -8.08 7.85 15.52
N ARG A 287 -8.31 7.66 16.81
CA ARG A 287 -9.37 8.34 17.58
C ARG A 287 -8.91 8.70 18.98
N LEU A 288 -9.57 9.66 19.62
CA LEU A 288 -9.38 9.93 21.04
C LEU A 288 -10.21 8.96 21.87
N ASN A 289 -9.59 8.45 22.94
CA ASN A 289 -10.24 7.61 23.93
C ASN A 289 -9.68 7.94 25.31
N GLU A 290 -10.49 8.53 26.18
CA GLU A 290 -10.11 8.90 27.57
C GLU A 290 -8.78 9.67 27.68
N GLY A 291 -8.55 10.59 26.75
CA GLY A 291 -7.33 11.42 26.70
C GLY A 291 -6.12 10.78 26.02
N SER A 292 -6.24 9.54 25.55
CA SER A 292 -5.24 8.86 24.73
C SER A 292 -5.63 8.88 23.26
N SER A 293 -4.66 8.91 22.34
CA SER A 293 -4.87 8.71 20.91
C SER A 293 -4.63 7.25 20.55
N VAL A 294 -5.69 6.55 20.13
CA VAL A 294 -5.67 5.10 19.94
C VAL A 294 -6.06 4.71 18.52
N VAL A 295 -5.53 3.56 18.07
CA VAL A 295 -5.87 2.90 16.80
C VAL A 295 -6.28 1.47 17.08
N ASP A 296 -7.45 1.06 16.58
CA ASP A 296 -7.92 -0.31 16.70
C ASP A 296 -7.33 -1.15 15.54
N VAL A 297 -6.69 -2.27 15.86
CA VAL A 297 -6.06 -3.18 14.89
C VAL A 297 -6.82 -4.50 14.90
N SER A 298 -7.53 -4.79 13.80
CA SER A 298 -8.32 -6.01 13.65
C SER A 298 -7.89 -6.93 12.51
N TRP A 299 -7.12 -6.41 11.55
CA TRP A 299 -6.53 -7.12 10.43
C TRP A 299 -5.37 -6.30 9.85
N PRO A 300 -4.43 -6.92 9.10
CA PRO A 300 -3.24 -6.21 8.61
C PRO A 300 -3.53 -5.38 7.35
N PHE A 301 -3.30 -4.06 7.45
CA PHE A 301 -3.37 -3.10 6.34
C PHE A 301 -2.54 -1.85 6.66
N ILE A 302 -2.52 -0.87 5.76
CA ILE A 302 -1.89 0.44 5.97
C ILE A 302 -2.83 1.32 6.80
N HIS A 303 -2.58 1.44 8.09
CA HIS A 303 -3.30 2.34 8.99
C HIS A 303 -2.76 3.77 8.83
N ASN A 304 -3.64 4.75 8.67
CA ASN A 304 -3.28 6.16 8.72
C ASN A 304 -3.36 6.65 10.17
N LEU A 305 -2.20 6.91 10.76
CA LEU A 305 -2.04 7.21 12.19
C LEU A 305 -2.13 8.71 12.47
N ILE A 306 -1.42 9.52 11.69
CA ILE A 306 -1.25 10.96 11.90
C ILE A 306 -1.51 11.70 10.60
N LYS A 307 -2.14 12.87 10.70
CA LYS A 307 -2.22 13.87 9.64
C LYS A 307 -1.83 15.24 10.21
N THR A 308 -1.14 16.05 9.43
CA THR A 308 -0.83 17.44 9.77
C THR A 308 -1.12 18.34 8.56
N GLU A 309 -1.38 19.62 8.81
CA GLU A 309 -1.60 20.59 7.72
C GLU A 309 -0.30 20.93 6.98
N ARG A 310 0.83 20.91 7.69
CA ARG A 310 2.15 21.22 7.15
C ARG A 310 3.04 19.99 7.20
N ALA A 311 3.99 19.93 6.26
CA ALA A 311 5.05 18.93 6.32
C ALA A 311 6.07 19.36 7.40
N GLU A 312 6.08 18.63 8.50
CA GLU A 312 6.90 18.93 9.67
C GLU A 312 7.64 17.67 10.11
N SER A 313 8.63 17.87 10.98
CA SER A 313 9.44 16.79 11.57
C SER A 313 9.04 16.61 13.01
N HIS A 314 8.68 15.39 13.40
CA HIS A 314 8.27 15.09 14.77
C HIS A 314 8.83 13.76 15.25
N LEU A 315 8.95 13.63 16.57
CA LEU A 315 9.15 12.37 17.24
C LEU A 315 7.81 11.69 17.44
N VAL A 316 7.61 10.53 16.84
CA VAL A 316 6.44 9.66 17.06
C VAL A 316 6.83 8.46 17.90
N GLU A 317 5.98 8.14 18.88
CA GLU A 317 6.03 6.89 19.64
C GLU A 317 4.74 6.12 19.39
N ILE A 318 4.86 4.82 19.07
CA ILE A 318 3.74 3.93 18.83
C ILE A 318 3.82 2.80 19.81
N HIS A 319 2.88 2.77 20.73
CA HIS A 319 2.82 1.80 21.82
C HIS A 319 1.77 0.72 21.54
N PRO A 320 2.16 -0.57 21.42
CA PRO A 320 1.18 -1.65 21.38
C PRO A 320 0.43 -1.71 22.71
N LEU A 321 -0.90 -1.83 22.65
CA LEU A 321 -1.78 -1.99 23.81
C LEU A 321 -2.08 -3.46 24.12
N THR A 322 -1.63 -4.36 23.25
CA THR A 322 -1.77 -5.81 23.38
C THR A 322 -0.52 -6.51 22.85
N ASP A 323 -0.25 -7.71 23.34
CA ASP A 323 0.94 -8.53 23.00
C ASP A 323 0.83 -9.33 21.71
N ASN A 324 -0.13 -9.01 20.87
CA ASN A 324 -0.32 -9.66 19.57
C ASN A 324 -0.09 -8.73 18.37
N ILE A 325 0.41 -7.53 18.60
CA ILE A 325 0.63 -6.53 17.54
C ILE A 325 1.93 -6.79 16.80
N SER A 326 1.82 -6.90 15.48
CA SER A 326 2.97 -6.98 14.56
C SER A 326 3.05 -5.72 13.72
N PHE A 327 4.23 -5.09 13.73
CA PHE A 327 4.57 -3.96 12.87
C PHE A 327 5.46 -4.44 11.72
N TYR A 328 5.13 -4.01 10.51
CA TYR A 328 5.84 -4.36 9.28
C TYR A 328 6.64 -3.19 8.73
N THR A 329 5.97 -2.04 8.57
CA THR A 329 6.54 -0.90 7.86
C THR A 329 5.92 0.40 8.36
N LEU A 330 6.74 1.47 8.45
CA LEU A 330 6.30 2.86 8.58
C LEU A 330 6.40 3.53 7.22
N VAL A 331 5.36 4.27 6.83
CA VAL A 331 5.23 4.91 5.52
C VAL A 331 4.75 6.36 5.69
N PHE A 332 5.18 7.23 4.80
CA PHE A 332 4.96 8.67 4.92
C PHE A 332 4.33 9.27 3.65
N GLY A 333 3.57 10.39 3.83
CA GLY A 333 2.90 11.09 2.75
C GLY A 333 2.81 12.61 2.91
#